data_6bad058a6e5d97c776ab5d1094041fd9
#
_entry.id   6bad058a6e5d97c776ab5d1094041fd9
#
_cell.length_a   1.000
_cell.length_b   1.000
_cell.length_c   1.000
_cell.angle_alpha   90.00
_cell.angle_beta   90.00
_cell.angle_gamma   90.00
#
_symmetry.space_group_name_H-M   'P 1'
#
loop_
_entity.id
_entity.type
_entity.pdbx_description
1 polymer ?
#
loop_
_entity_poly.entity_id
_entity_poly.type
_entity_poly.pdbx_seq_one_letter_code
_entity_poly.pdbx_strand_id
1 'polypeptide(L)'
;MKITVPKIIGLKNSRVISMMTAYDYPSSKAISDAEIDIILVGDSLAQVVLGYDDTLSVTVDEMLHHVKAVTRANPNSLVVADMPYMSYHISEEETIKNAARFIQEGKADAVKIEGGKKRENMIKALINAEIPVMGHLGLTPQSKNVMGGYKIQGKTLELAKELLEDAILLDSLGCFSFVLEGVPKVVAQTITEQVSIPTIGIGAGVHVDGQVLVYHDLLGMKSKEYIDCLLYTSPSPRDDI
;
A
#
# COMPACT_ATOMS: atom_id res chain seq x y z
N MET A 1 9.27 -7.47 19.40
CA MET A 1 9.35 -8.69 18.56
C MET A 1 8.96 -8.30 17.13
N LYS A 2 9.74 -8.69 16.14
CA LYS A 2 9.47 -8.37 14.71
C LYS A 2 8.09 -8.87 14.27
N ILE A 3 7.33 -8.01 13.62
CA ILE A 3 6.03 -8.35 13.02
C ILE A 3 6.27 -9.07 11.70
N THR A 4 5.51 -10.14 11.46
CA THR A 4 5.63 -11.02 10.28
C THR A 4 4.33 -11.04 9.50
N VAL A 5 4.38 -11.49 8.25
CA VAL A 5 3.19 -11.65 7.38
C VAL A 5 2.08 -12.49 8.04
N PRO A 6 2.34 -13.69 8.61
CA PRO A 6 1.31 -14.45 9.30
C PRO A 6 0.68 -13.71 10.48
N LYS A 7 1.47 -12.86 11.19
CA LYS A 7 0.94 -12.05 12.27
C LYS A 7 -0.03 -10.99 11.76
N ILE A 8 0.27 -10.33 10.64
CA ILE A 8 -0.65 -9.35 10.02
C ILE A 8 -1.95 -10.03 9.60
N ILE A 9 -1.89 -11.18 8.93
CA ILE A 9 -3.09 -11.96 8.56
C ILE A 9 -3.95 -12.25 9.79
N GLY A 10 -3.33 -12.69 10.88
CA GLY A 10 -4.02 -13.02 12.13
C GLY A 10 -4.61 -11.82 12.88
N LEU A 11 -4.35 -10.58 12.46
CA LEU A 11 -4.96 -9.37 13.05
C LEU A 11 -6.35 -9.06 12.47
N LYS A 12 -6.72 -9.63 11.32
CA LYS A 12 -8.07 -9.44 10.76
C LYS A 12 -9.13 -9.80 11.81
N ASN A 13 -10.13 -8.92 11.97
CA ASN A 13 -11.20 -9.04 12.96
C ASN A 13 -10.73 -9.06 14.44
N SER A 14 -9.46 -8.82 14.73
CA SER A 14 -8.91 -8.82 16.09
C SER A 14 -8.71 -7.39 16.63
N ARG A 15 -8.02 -6.56 15.87
CA ARG A 15 -7.83 -5.13 16.15
C ARG A 15 -7.48 -4.38 14.87
N VAL A 16 -7.58 -3.06 14.93
CA VAL A 16 -7.18 -2.20 13.81
C VAL A 16 -5.67 -2.32 13.56
N ILE A 17 -5.30 -2.49 12.29
CA ILE A 17 -3.93 -2.55 11.81
C ILE A 17 -3.46 -1.13 11.48
N SER A 18 -2.35 -0.72 12.07
CA SER A 18 -1.73 0.56 11.77
C SER A 18 -0.65 0.42 10.70
N MET A 19 -0.67 1.29 9.70
CA MET A 19 0.33 1.34 8.64
C MET A 19 0.74 2.78 8.39
N MET A 20 2.04 3.01 8.17
CA MET A 20 2.57 4.35 7.89
C MET A 20 3.73 4.26 6.89
N THR A 21 3.85 5.27 6.03
CA THR A 21 5.00 5.33 5.14
C THR A 21 6.26 5.79 5.87
N ALA A 22 7.42 5.27 5.47
CA ALA A 22 8.74 5.78 5.86
C ALA A 22 9.68 5.74 4.66
N TYR A 23 10.64 6.66 4.64
CA TYR A 23 11.53 6.81 3.48
C TYR A 23 13.02 6.89 3.85
N ASP A 24 13.34 6.89 5.14
CA ASP A 24 14.70 6.99 5.65
C ASP A 24 14.86 6.31 7.02
N TYR A 25 16.09 6.30 7.52
CA TYR A 25 16.43 5.71 8.81
C TYR A 25 15.71 6.38 9.99
N PRO A 26 15.71 7.73 10.16
CA PRO A 26 15.08 8.36 11.32
C PRO A 26 13.55 8.21 11.34
N SER A 27 12.86 8.33 10.18
CA SER A 27 11.41 8.11 10.12
C SER A 27 11.04 6.65 10.43
N SER A 28 11.80 5.68 9.90
CA SER A 28 11.62 4.27 10.22
C SER A 28 11.78 3.99 11.71
N LYS A 29 12.79 4.59 12.35
CA LYS A 29 13.02 4.44 13.79
C LYS A 29 11.86 5.00 14.61
N ALA A 30 11.41 6.22 14.30
CA ALA A 30 10.30 6.87 14.98
C ALA A 30 8.99 6.07 14.88
N ILE A 31 8.69 5.56 13.67
CA ILE A 31 7.48 4.76 13.39
C ILE A 31 7.54 3.42 14.13
N SER A 32 8.71 2.77 14.15
CA SER A 32 8.90 1.52 14.89
C SER A 32 8.78 1.72 16.40
N ASP A 33 9.31 2.81 16.94
CA ASP A 33 9.20 3.15 18.35
C ASP A 33 7.76 3.51 18.77
N ALA A 34 6.95 3.99 17.80
CA ALA A 34 5.50 4.21 17.98
C ALA A 34 4.65 2.93 17.81
N GLU A 35 5.28 1.75 17.68
CA GLU A 35 4.64 0.43 17.58
C GLU A 35 3.66 0.30 16.40
N ILE A 36 3.90 1.01 15.30
CA ILE A 36 3.14 0.87 14.05
C ILE A 36 3.38 -0.53 13.45
N ASP A 37 2.32 -1.20 13.02
CA ASP A 37 2.38 -2.59 12.57
C ASP A 37 3.14 -2.76 11.25
N ILE A 38 2.87 -1.88 10.28
CA ILE A 38 3.44 -1.96 8.93
C ILE A 38 4.12 -0.64 8.58
N ILE A 39 5.35 -0.72 8.09
CA ILE A 39 6.03 0.39 7.42
C ILE A 39 5.94 0.14 5.92
N LEU A 40 5.41 1.13 5.18
CA LEU A 40 5.41 1.14 3.72
C LEU A 40 6.53 2.06 3.23
N VAL A 41 7.46 1.52 2.46
CA VAL A 41 8.33 2.35 1.63
C VAL A 41 7.60 2.59 0.32
N GLY A 42 6.72 3.61 0.34
CA GLY A 42 5.80 3.91 -0.75
C GLY A 42 6.47 4.65 -1.91
N ASP A 43 6.02 4.41 -3.15
CA ASP A 43 6.42 5.19 -4.32
C ASP A 43 5.97 6.66 -4.25
N SER A 44 5.08 7.00 -3.30
CA SER A 44 4.78 8.38 -2.89
C SER A 44 6.02 9.18 -2.50
N LEU A 45 7.16 8.51 -2.19
CA LEU A 45 8.46 9.21 -1.99
C LEU A 45 8.85 10.06 -3.22
N ALA A 46 8.42 9.67 -4.41
CA ALA A 46 8.62 10.45 -5.61
C ALA A 46 8.17 11.91 -5.42
N GLN A 47 6.98 12.09 -4.85
CA GLN A 47 6.40 13.41 -4.63
C GLN A 47 6.87 14.06 -3.33
N VAL A 48 6.83 13.31 -2.20
CA VAL A 48 7.04 13.92 -0.87
C VAL A 48 8.51 14.03 -0.46
N VAL A 49 9.41 13.29 -1.13
CA VAL A 49 10.86 13.30 -0.83
C VAL A 49 11.67 13.82 -2.00
N LEU A 50 11.40 13.32 -3.22
CA LEU A 50 12.20 13.66 -4.41
C LEU A 50 11.67 14.87 -5.17
N GLY A 51 10.43 15.33 -4.88
CA GLY A 51 9.83 16.50 -5.51
C GLY A 51 9.39 16.28 -6.96
N TYR A 52 9.13 15.03 -7.37
CA TYR A 52 8.54 14.72 -8.68
C TYR A 52 7.05 15.09 -8.69
N ASP A 53 6.49 15.34 -9.86
CA ASP A 53 5.08 15.69 -10.02
C ASP A 53 4.12 14.53 -9.73
N ASP A 54 4.59 13.29 -9.89
CA ASP A 54 3.82 12.07 -9.65
C ASP A 54 4.72 10.87 -9.32
N THR A 55 4.12 9.70 -9.15
CA THR A 55 4.81 8.45 -8.81
C THR A 55 5.37 7.71 -10.03
N LEU A 56 5.14 8.19 -11.27
CA LEU A 56 5.50 7.45 -12.49
C LEU A 56 6.99 7.49 -12.81
N SER A 57 7.69 8.52 -12.32
CA SER A 57 9.10 8.77 -12.65
C SER A 57 10.09 8.04 -11.76
N VAL A 58 9.66 7.57 -10.58
CA VAL A 58 10.56 6.93 -9.62
C VAL A 58 10.98 5.54 -10.12
N THR A 59 12.27 5.28 -10.01
CA THR A 59 12.90 4.04 -10.48
C THR A 59 13.03 2.97 -9.39
N VAL A 60 13.28 1.71 -9.80
CA VAL A 60 13.61 0.62 -8.86
C VAL A 60 14.85 0.95 -8.02
N ASP A 61 15.86 1.61 -8.60
CA ASP A 61 17.08 1.94 -7.88
C ASP A 61 16.87 3.01 -6.82
N GLU A 62 16.07 4.04 -7.10
CA GLU A 62 15.68 5.05 -6.12
C GLU A 62 14.86 4.42 -4.99
N MET A 63 13.84 3.63 -5.32
CA MET A 63 13.06 2.90 -4.32
C MET A 63 13.95 2.02 -3.44
N LEU A 64 14.86 1.25 -4.05
CA LEU A 64 15.78 0.38 -3.33
C LEU A 64 16.72 1.14 -2.39
N HIS A 65 17.18 2.35 -2.80
CA HIS A 65 17.96 3.23 -1.94
C HIS A 65 17.22 3.56 -0.64
N HIS A 66 15.94 3.95 -0.75
CA HIS A 66 15.10 4.28 0.39
C HIS A 66 14.73 3.04 1.22
N VAL A 67 14.41 1.91 0.58
CA VAL A 67 14.17 0.63 1.28
C VAL A 67 15.38 0.24 2.14
N LYS A 68 16.60 0.33 1.60
CA LYS A 68 17.84 0.08 2.35
C LYS A 68 18.02 1.03 3.54
N ALA A 69 17.62 2.28 3.41
CA ALA A 69 17.70 3.26 4.50
C ALA A 69 16.71 2.91 5.64
N VAL A 70 15.47 2.58 5.29
CA VAL A 70 14.40 2.18 6.23
C VAL A 70 14.77 0.89 6.97
N THR A 71 15.21 -0.15 6.26
CA THR A 71 15.50 -1.45 6.86
C THR A 71 16.73 -1.45 7.75
N ARG A 72 17.73 -0.56 7.53
CA ARG A 72 18.87 -0.37 8.45
C ARG A 72 18.47 0.06 9.85
N ALA A 73 17.31 0.68 10.03
CA ALA A 73 16.78 1.00 11.35
C ALA A 73 16.35 -0.26 12.13
N ASN A 74 16.33 -1.42 11.49
CA ASN A 74 15.89 -2.71 12.06
C ASN A 74 14.54 -2.60 12.77
N PRO A 75 13.48 -2.11 12.09
CA PRO A 75 12.20 -1.87 12.74
C PRO A 75 11.52 -3.17 13.15
N ASN A 76 10.76 -3.12 14.25
CA ASN A 76 9.86 -4.22 14.63
C ASN A 76 8.63 -4.35 13.71
N SER A 77 8.26 -3.29 13.02
CA SER A 77 7.19 -3.26 12.01
C SER A 77 7.50 -4.16 10.83
N LEU A 78 6.47 -4.74 10.18
CA LEU A 78 6.63 -5.40 8.88
C LEU A 78 6.99 -4.34 7.82
N VAL A 79 8.07 -4.52 7.08
CA VAL A 79 8.49 -3.58 6.02
C VAL A 79 8.00 -4.06 4.66
N VAL A 80 7.16 -3.26 4.02
CA VAL A 80 6.64 -3.49 2.66
C VAL A 80 7.25 -2.46 1.71
N ALA A 81 7.81 -2.91 0.59
CA ALA A 81 8.35 -2.04 -0.45
C ALA A 81 7.40 -1.94 -1.64
N ASP A 82 7.06 -0.72 -2.07
CA ASP A 82 6.34 -0.54 -3.34
C ASP A 82 7.22 -0.91 -4.53
N MET A 83 6.63 -1.66 -5.44
CA MET A 83 7.20 -1.84 -6.77
C MET A 83 6.79 -0.64 -7.64
N PRO A 84 7.74 0.18 -8.13
CA PRO A 84 7.41 1.38 -8.88
C PRO A 84 6.81 1.06 -10.25
N TYR A 85 6.21 2.06 -10.88
CA TYR A 85 5.64 1.96 -12.22
C TYR A 85 6.61 1.34 -13.21
N MET A 86 6.12 0.48 -14.09
CA MET A 86 6.86 -0.33 -15.08
C MET A 86 7.80 -1.41 -14.52
N SER A 87 7.99 -1.53 -13.23
CA SER A 87 8.85 -2.60 -12.67
C SER A 87 8.19 -3.99 -12.63
N TYR A 88 6.86 -4.06 -12.82
CA TYR A 88 6.05 -5.30 -12.82
C TYR A 88 5.01 -5.35 -13.95
N HIS A 89 5.24 -4.63 -15.05
CA HIS A 89 4.28 -4.50 -16.14
C HIS A 89 4.67 -5.26 -17.41
N ILE A 90 5.95 -5.63 -17.54
CA ILE A 90 6.53 -6.12 -18.79
C ILE A 90 6.43 -7.64 -18.88
N SER A 91 6.94 -8.36 -17.87
CA SER A 91 6.93 -9.82 -17.83
C SER A 91 6.98 -10.33 -16.39
N GLU A 92 6.62 -11.61 -16.21
CA GLU A 92 6.72 -12.31 -14.92
C GLU A 92 8.18 -12.40 -14.46
N GLU A 93 9.12 -12.70 -15.37
CA GLU A 93 10.55 -12.79 -15.06
C GLU A 93 11.10 -11.46 -14.53
N GLU A 94 10.79 -10.35 -15.22
CA GLU A 94 11.24 -9.02 -14.80
C GLU A 94 10.59 -8.60 -13.48
N THR A 95 9.33 -8.94 -13.27
CA THR A 95 8.60 -8.71 -12.02
C THR A 95 9.30 -9.42 -10.85
N ILE A 96 9.61 -10.71 -10.98
CA ILE A 96 10.32 -11.48 -9.95
C ILE A 96 11.71 -10.89 -9.70
N LYS A 97 12.46 -10.57 -10.77
CA LYS A 97 13.80 -10.00 -10.66
C LYS A 97 13.81 -8.67 -9.90
N ASN A 98 12.88 -7.78 -10.21
CA ASN A 98 12.77 -6.49 -9.52
C ASN A 98 12.32 -6.65 -8.06
N ALA A 99 11.33 -7.50 -7.78
CA ALA A 99 10.88 -7.80 -6.42
C ALA A 99 11.98 -8.45 -5.57
N ALA A 100 12.72 -9.40 -6.14
CA ALA A 100 13.83 -10.05 -5.45
C ALA A 100 14.90 -9.05 -4.98
N ARG A 101 15.13 -7.97 -5.70
CA ARG A 101 16.05 -6.90 -5.27
C ARG A 101 15.58 -6.23 -3.98
N PHE A 102 14.29 -5.97 -3.83
CA PHE A 102 13.74 -5.39 -2.60
C PHE A 102 13.89 -6.33 -1.41
N ILE A 103 13.71 -7.64 -1.62
CA ILE A 103 13.88 -8.64 -0.56
C ILE A 103 15.36 -8.90 -0.26
N GLN A 104 16.17 -9.17 -1.27
CA GLN A 104 17.56 -9.60 -1.08
C GLN A 104 18.50 -8.47 -0.74
N GLU A 105 18.46 -7.37 -1.51
CA GLU A 105 19.33 -6.22 -1.30
C GLU A 105 18.72 -5.22 -0.31
N GLY A 106 17.40 -4.96 -0.43
CA GLY A 106 16.66 -4.02 0.38
C GLY A 106 16.31 -4.53 1.76
N LYS A 107 16.27 -5.85 1.97
CA LYS A 107 15.83 -6.51 3.23
C LYS A 107 14.38 -6.16 3.61
N ALA A 108 13.53 -5.83 2.62
CA ALA A 108 12.10 -5.74 2.84
C ALA A 108 11.50 -7.12 3.17
N ASP A 109 10.40 -7.15 3.91
CA ASP A 109 9.69 -8.37 4.27
C ASP A 109 8.66 -8.78 3.20
N ALA A 110 8.18 -7.83 2.39
CA ALA A 110 7.17 -8.01 1.35
C ALA A 110 7.24 -6.90 0.28
N VAL A 111 6.54 -7.10 -0.83
CA VAL A 111 6.36 -6.06 -1.85
C VAL A 111 4.89 -5.69 -2.01
N LYS A 112 4.61 -4.45 -2.51
CA LYS A 112 3.25 -4.02 -2.89
C LYS A 112 3.20 -3.74 -4.38
N ILE A 113 2.08 -4.13 -5.04
CA ILE A 113 1.81 -3.83 -6.46
C ILE A 113 0.37 -3.37 -6.65
N GLU A 114 0.14 -2.52 -7.65
CA GLU A 114 -1.15 -1.92 -7.96
C GLU A 114 -1.91 -2.68 -9.03
N GLY A 115 -3.20 -2.92 -8.77
CA GLY A 115 -4.15 -3.54 -9.67
C GLY A 115 -4.58 -4.95 -9.24
N GLY A 116 -5.72 -5.39 -9.77
CA GLY A 116 -6.31 -6.70 -9.55
C GLY A 116 -6.08 -7.63 -10.77
N LYS A 117 -7.14 -7.98 -11.49
CA LYS A 117 -7.14 -8.90 -12.63
C LYS A 117 -6.06 -8.59 -13.69
N LYS A 118 -5.78 -7.31 -13.94
CA LYS A 118 -4.72 -6.91 -14.89
C LYS A 118 -3.31 -7.33 -14.45
N ARG A 119 -3.12 -7.68 -13.17
CA ARG A 119 -1.82 -8.08 -12.58
C ARG A 119 -1.81 -9.52 -12.08
N GLU A 120 -2.85 -10.29 -12.40
CA GLU A 120 -3.01 -11.66 -11.93
C GLU A 120 -1.77 -12.53 -12.16
N ASN A 121 -1.21 -12.53 -13.36
CA ASN A 121 -0.03 -13.34 -13.68
C ASN A 121 1.20 -12.90 -12.90
N MET A 122 1.41 -11.59 -12.73
CA MET A 122 2.53 -11.04 -11.98
C MET A 122 2.42 -11.37 -10.49
N ILE A 123 1.22 -11.29 -9.93
CA ILE A 123 0.95 -11.68 -8.53
C ILE A 123 1.23 -13.16 -8.32
N LYS A 124 0.71 -14.02 -9.21
CA LYS A 124 0.98 -15.47 -9.18
C LYS A 124 2.47 -15.78 -9.25
N ALA A 125 3.19 -15.09 -10.14
CA ALA A 125 4.62 -15.28 -10.31
C ALA A 125 5.40 -14.93 -9.04
N LEU A 126 5.07 -13.82 -8.39
CA LEU A 126 5.67 -13.41 -7.12
C LEU A 126 5.39 -14.42 -5.99
N ILE A 127 4.13 -14.83 -5.84
CA ILE A 127 3.73 -15.79 -4.80
C ILE A 127 4.37 -17.15 -5.03
N ASN A 128 4.44 -17.63 -6.28
CA ASN A 128 5.14 -18.86 -6.63
C ASN A 128 6.67 -18.79 -6.36
N ALA A 129 7.22 -17.56 -6.42
CA ALA A 129 8.62 -17.30 -6.04
C ALA A 129 8.80 -17.07 -4.52
N GLU A 130 7.79 -17.38 -3.70
CA GLU A 130 7.78 -17.23 -2.23
C GLU A 130 8.00 -15.77 -1.75
N ILE A 131 7.67 -14.78 -2.60
CA ILE A 131 7.72 -13.36 -2.25
C ILE A 131 6.32 -12.94 -1.76
N PRO A 132 6.18 -12.49 -0.49
CA PRO A 132 4.89 -12.04 0.03
C PRO A 132 4.40 -10.78 -0.70
N VAL A 133 3.12 -10.77 -1.13
CA VAL A 133 2.53 -9.68 -1.90
C VAL A 133 1.41 -9.00 -1.13
N MET A 134 1.47 -7.67 -1.04
CA MET A 134 0.36 -6.79 -0.71
C MET A 134 -0.23 -6.24 -2.01
N GLY A 135 -1.55 -6.36 -2.20
CA GLY A 135 -2.24 -5.75 -3.34
C GLY A 135 -2.54 -4.27 -3.11
N HIS A 136 -3.04 -3.58 -4.16
CA HIS A 136 -3.54 -2.22 -4.05
C HIS A 136 -4.66 -2.01 -5.08
N LEU A 137 -5.86 -1.69 -4.60
CA LEU A 137 -7.08 -1.49 -5.39
C LEU A 137 -7.71 -0.12 -5.14
N GLY A 138 -8.63 0.25 -6.01
CA GLY A 138 -9.30 1.54 -5.98
C GLY A 138 -8.54 2.58 -6.79
N LEU A 139 -8.24 3.74 -6.20
CA LEU A 139 -7.33 4.71 -6.79
C LEU A 139 -5.92 4.14 -6.74
N THR A 140 -5.38 3.84 -7.90
CA THR A 140 -4.00 3.39 -8.07
C THR A 140 -3.20 4.54 -8.69
N PRO A 141 -2.32 5.22 -7.92
CA PRO A 141 -1.58 6.40 -8.41
C PRO A 141 -0.79 6.16 -9.69
N GLN A 142 -0.25 4.97 -9.88
CA GLN A 142 0.46 4.58 -11.09
C GLN A 142 -0.45 4.50 -12.33
N SER A 143 -1.76 4.40 -12.15
CA SER A 143 -2.75 4.42 -13.23
C SER A 143 -3.30 5.83 -13.52
N LYS A 144 -2.72 6.89 -12.95
CA LYS A 144 -3.16 8.29 -13.06
C LYS A 144 -3.52 8.71 -14.48
N ASN A 145 -2.66 8.36 -15.46
CA ASN A 145 -2.89 8.74 -16.86
C ASN A 145 -4.12 8.07 -17.47
N VAL A 146 -4.37 6.81 -17.15
CA VAL A 146 -5.55 6.06 -17.62
C VAL A 146 -6.82 6.54 -16.93
N MET A 147 -6.75 6.87 -15.64
CA MET A 147 -7.89 7.36 -14.85
C MET A 147 -8.22 8.84 -15.13
N GLY A 148 -7.33 9.57 -15.80
CA GLY A 148 -7.48 11.01 -16.04
C GLY A 148 -7.40 11.82 -14.75
N GLY A 149 -6.47 11.48 -13.85
CA GLY A 149 -6.19 12.12 -12.57
C GLY A 149 -6.57 11.25 -11.36
N TYR A 150 -6.38 11.80 -10.17
CA TYR A 150 -6.71 11.16 -8.90
C TYR A 150 -8.22 11.27 -8.62
N LYS A 151 -8.96 10.20 -8.85
CA LYS A 151 -10.43 10.17 -8.73
C LYS A 151 -10.88 9.01 -7.86
N ILE A 152 -11.90 9.21 -7.05
CA ILE A 152 -12.56 8.14 -6.27
C ILE A 152 -13.07 7.07 -7.25
N GLN A 153 -12.72 5.82 -6.96
CA GLN A 153 -13.08 4.64 -7.74
C GLN A 153 -14.30 3.92 -7.13
N GLY A 154 -15.00 3.09 -7.93
CA GLY A 154 -16.14 2.32 -7.43
C GLY A 154 -17.40 3.14 -7.16
N LYS A 155 -17.60 4.28 -7.85
CA LYS A 155 -18.77 5.15 -7.65
C LYS A 155 -20.08 4.62 -8.24
N THR A 156 -20.03 3.77 -9.25
CA THR A 156 -21.20 3.10 -9.83
C THR A 156 -21.26 1.65 -9.37
N LEU A 157 -22.44 1.03 -9.50
CA LEU A 157 -22.63 -0.36 -9.12
C LEU A 157 -21.71 -1.30 -9.91
N GLU A 158 -21.51 -1.03 -11.20
CA GLU A 158 -20.63 -1.82 -12.08
C GLU A 158 -19.19 -1.74 -11.61
N LEU A 159 -18.67 -0.53 -11.39
CA LEU A 159 -17.31 -0.31 -10.90
C LEU A 159 -17.09 -0.86 -9.49
N ALA A 160 -18.11 -0.83 -8.63
CA ALA A 160 -18.03 -1.43 -7.29
C ALA A 160 -17.96 -2.96 -7.37
N LYS A 161 -18.70 -3.59 -8.30
CA LYS A 161 -18.61 -5.04 -8.56
C LYS A 161 -17.25 -5.45 -9.09
N GLU A 162 -16.70 -4.70 -10.05
CA GLU A 162 -15.36 -4.95 -10.58
C GLU A 162 -14.30 -4.90 -9.47
N LEU A 163 -14.37 -3.90 -8.57
CA LEU A 163 -13.47 -3.80 -7.42
C LEU A 163 -13.63 -4.98 -6.44
N LEU A 164 -14.86 -5.44 -6.21
CA LEU A 164 -15.10 -6.61 -5.37
C LEU A 164 -14.53 -7.88 -6.00
N GLU A 165 -14.71 -8.07 -7.31
CA GLU A 165 -14.13 -9.21 -8.05
C GLU A 165 -12.61 -9.19 -7.98
N ASP A 166 -11.99 -8.02 -8.16
CA ASP A 166 -10.54 -7.83 -8.02
C ASP A 166 -10.07 -8.17 -6.59
N ALA A 167 -10.80 -7.75 -5.55
CA ALA A 167 -10.46 -8.02 -4.17
C ALA A 167 -10.53 -9.53 -3.84
N ILE A 168 -11.60 -10.22 -4.27
CA ILE A 168 -11.74 -11.67 -4.14
C ILE A 168 -10.62 -12.40 -4.89
N LEU A 169 -10.24 -11.90 -6.05
CA LEU A 169 -9.14 -12.46 -6.81
C LEU A 169 -7.82 -12.34 -6.03
N LEU A 170 -7.49 -11.16 -5.49
CA LEU A 170 -6.26 -10.97 -4.69
C LEU A 170 -6.20 -11.92 -3.49
N ASP A 171 -7.32 -12.11 -2.79
CA ASP A 171 -7.45 -13.06 -1.68
C ASP A 171 -7.19 -14.49 -2.16
N SER A 172 -7.86 -14.92 -3.24
CA SER A 172 -7.72 -16.27 -3.81
C SER A 172 -6.31 -16.57 -4.35
N LEU A 173 -5.59 -15.55 -4.82
CA LEU A 173 -4.22 -15.67 -5.29
C LEU A 173 -3.21 -15.86 -4.16
N GLY A 174 -3.56 -15.50 -2.92
CA GLY A 174 -2.69 -15.61 -1.75
C GLY A 174 -1.93 -14.32 -1.41
N CYS A 175 -2.42 -13.16 -1.83
CA CYS A 175 -1.98 -11.89 -1.25
C CYS A 175 -2.21 -11.93 0.27
N PHE A 176 -1.29 -11.39 1.07
CA PHE A 176 -1.47 -11.40 2.53
C PHE A 176 -2.33 -10.25 3.04
N SER A 177 -2.52 -9.21 2.25
CA SER A 177 -3.31 -8.00 2.54
C SER A 177 -3.42 -7.17 1.26
N PHE A 178 -4.28 -6.16 1.24
CA PHE A 178 -4.27 -5.15 0.18
C PHE A 178 -4.75 -3.78 0.68
N VAL A 179 -4.27 -2.73 0.00
CA VAL A 179 -4.70 -1.36 0.21
C VAL A 179 -5.98 -1.10 -0.58
N LEU A 180 -6.94 -0.41 0.03
CA LEU A 180 -8.11 0.21 -0.61
C LEU A 180 -7.96 1.72 -0.56
N GLU A 181 -7.68 2.36 -1.69
CA GLU A 181 -7.48 3.80 -1.77
C GLU A 181 -8.62 4.49 -2.52
N GLY A 182 -9.14 5.60 -1.95
CA GLY A 182 -10.12 6.44 -2.63
C GLY A 182 -11.36 5.69 -3.09
N VAL A 183 -11.95 4.86 -2.21
CA VAL A 183 -13.13 4.02 -2.47
C VAL A 183 -14.27 4.47 -1.54
N PRO A 184 -15.54 4.54 -2.00
CA PRO A 184 -16.66 4.86 -1.13
C PRO A 184 -16.74 3.90 0.08
N LYS A 185 -16.96 4.44 1.28
CA LYS A 185 -16.96 3.67 2.54
C LYS A 185 -17.82 2.41 2.52
N VAL A 186 -18.99 2.46 1.87
CA VAL A 186 -19.90 1.31 1.76
C VAL A 186 -19.30 0.20 0.89
N VAL A 187 -18.61 0.57 -0.21
CA VAL A 187 -17.93 -0.39 -1.09
C VAL A 187 -16.74 -1.02 -0.36
N ALA A 188 -15.94 -0.21 0.34
CA ALA A 188 -14.83 -0.70 1.15
C ALA A 188 -15.29 -1.66 2.24
N GLN A 189 -16.40 -1.35 2.94
CA GLN A 189 -17.01 -2.24 3.92
C GLN A 189 -17.41 -3.58 3.31
N THR A 190 -18.17 -3.55 2.19
CA THR A 190 -18.60 -4.76 1.49
C THR A 190 -17.41 -5.63 1.09
N ILE A 191 -16.36 -5.02 0.55
CA ILE A 191 -15.12 -5.73 0.18
C ILE A 191 -14.48 -6.36 1.43
N THR A 192 -14.33 -5.61 2.52
CA THR A 192 -13.70 -6.10 3.76
C THR A 192 -14.43 -7.30 4.35
N GLU A 193 -15.77 -7.31 4.28
CA GLU A 193 -16.61 -8.41 4.76
C GLU A 193 -16.54 -9.68 3.89
N GLN A 194 -16.17 -9.54 2.60
CA GLN A 194 -16.16 -10.64 1.63
C GLN A 194 -14.79 -11.32 1.44
N VAL A 195 -13.72 -10.73 1.95
CA VAL A 195 -12.37 -11.28 1.82
C VAL A 195 -11.84 -11.82 3.15
N SER A 196 -10.94 -12.81 3.08
CA SER A 196 -10.35 -13.44 4.27
C SER A 196 -9.08 -12.74 4.76
N ILE A 197 -8.42 -11.97 3.89
CA ILE A 197 -7.19 -11.23 4.20
C ILE A 197 -7.49 -9.79 4.66
N PRO A 198 -6.60 -9.16 5.45
CA PRO A 198 -6.79 -7.79 5.94
C PRO A 198 -6.85 -6.75 4.81
N THR A 199 -7.77 -5.79 4.94
CA THR A 199 -7.88 -4.60 4.09
C THR A 199 -7.33 -3.38 4.82
N ILE A 200 -6.50 -2.58 4.14
CA ILE A 200 -5.90 -1.36 4.68
C ILE A 200 -6.42 -0.16 3.90
N GLY A 201 -7.16 0.72 4.56
CA GLY A 201 -7.80 1.87 3.90
C GLY A 201 -6.93 3.12 3.88
N ILE A 202 -7.09 3.90 2.82
CA ILE A 202 -6.73 5.31 2.74
C ILE A 202 -7.79 6.02 1.90
N GLY A 203 -8.53 6.94 2.51
CA GLY A 203 -9.69 7.51 1.85
C GLY A 203 -10.80 6.49 1.51
N ALA A 204 -10.95 5.45 2.35
CA ALA A 204 -11.93 4.37 2.16
C ALA A 204 -12.93 4.23 3.33
N GLY A 205 -12.90 5.14 4.28
CA GLY A 205 -13.73 5.11 5.49
C GLY A 205 -13.18 4.21 6.59
N VAL A 206 -13.98 4.00 7.64
CA VAL A 206 -13.56 3.33 8.89
C VAL A 206 -13.79 1.82 8.91
N HIS A 207 -14.58 1.28 7.97
CA HIS A 207 -15.00 -0.11 7.95
C HIS A 207 -14.03 -1.03 7.18
N VAL A 208 -12.75 -0.86 7.45
CA VAL A 208 -11.63 -1.66 6.95
C VAL A 208 -10.81 -2.19 8.13
N ASP A 209 -9.97 -3.18 7.92
CA ASP A 209 -9.20 -3.81 9.02
C ASP A 209 -8.04 -2.95 9.50
N GLY A 210 -7.58 -1.99 8.71
CA GLY A 210 -6.48 -1.08 9.06
C GLY A 210 -6.51 0.21 8.27
N GLN A 211 -5.62 1.14 8.63
CA GLN A 211 -5.46 2.44 7.96
C GLN A 211 -3.99 2.69 7.64
N VAL A 212 -3.73 3.28 6.46
CA VAL A 212 -2.39 3.78 6.10
C VAL A 212 -2.41 5.31 5.96
N LEU A 213 -1.35 5.94 6.44
CA LEU A 213 -1.10 7.38 6.29
C LEU A 213 0.29 7.62 5.71
N VAL A 214 0.39 8.66 4.88
CA VAL A 214 1.68 9.17 4.42
C VAL A 214 2.32 9.98 5.55
N TYR A 215 3.54 9.65 5.95
CA TYR A 215 4.26 10.26 7.07
C TYR A 215 4.31 11.80 6.98
N HIS A 216 4.62 12.32 5.79
CA HIS A 216 4.70 13.77 5.56
C HIS A 216 3.34 14.46 5.66
N ASP A 217 2.26 13.79 5.25
CA ASP A 217 0.90 14.32 5.35
C ASP A 217 0.47 14.38 6.82
N LEU A 218 0.74 13.33 7.60
CA LEU A 218 0.44 13.29 9.04
C LEU A 218 1.14 14.42 9.80
N LEU A 219 2.40 14.74 9.42
CA LEU A 219 3.18 15.81 10.06
C LEU A 219 2.89 17.21 9.49
N GLY A 220 1.97 17.33 8.54
CA GLY A 220 1.64 18.61 7.92
C GLY A 220 2.76 19.21 7.07
N MET A 221 3.66 18.37 6.56
CA MET A 221 4.83 18.80 5.77
C MET A 221 4.51 19.05 4.30
N LYS A 222 3.26 18.82 3.86
CA LYS A 222 2.78 19.10 2.51
C LYS A 222 2.00 20.41 2.40
N SER A 223 1.89 20.94 1.17
CA SER A 223 1.06 22.12 0.89
C SER A 223 -0.42 21.82 1.16
N LYS A 224 -1.14 22.84 1.62
CA LYS A 224 -2.52 22.79 2.13
C LYS A 224 -3.54 22.09 1.19
N GLU A 225 -3.34 22.15 -0.12
CA GLU A 225 -4.28 21.61 -1.13
C GLU A 225 -4.37 20.06 -1.15
N TYR A 226 -3.31 19.38 -0.74
CA TYR A 226 -3.29 17.91 -0.73
C TYR A 226 -3.81 17.31 0.59
N ILE A 227 -3.68 18.07 1.68
CA ILE A 227 -4.14 17.67 3.02
C ILE A 227 -5.67 17.58 3.06
N ASP A 228 -6.37 18.49 2.38
CA ASP A 228 -7.83 18.51 2.36
C ASP A 228 -8.45 17.27 1.69
N CYS A 229 -7.77 16.65 0.72
CA CYS A 229 -8.28 15.45 0.05
C CYS A 229 -8.10 14.18 0.91
N LEU A 230 -7.01 14.06 1.66
CA LEU A 230 -6.69 12.88 2.49
C LEU A 230 -7.30 12.98 3.89
N LEU A 231 -7.34 14.16 4.50
CA LEU A 231 -7.93 14.37 5.82
C LEU A 231 -9.46 14.33 5.80
N TYR A 232 -10.09 14.68 4.66
CA TYR A 232 -11.56 14.67 4.54
C TYR A 232 -12.17 13.26 4.50
N THR A 233 -11.36 12.23 4.28
CA THR A 233 -11.79 10.83 4.15
C THR A 233 -11.19 9.90 5.19
N SER A 234 -10.19 10.34 5.95
CA SER A 234 -9.69 9.63 7.12
C SER A 234 -10.49 10.04 8.36
N PRO A 235 -10.86 9.12 9.26
CA PRO A 235 -11.48 9.49 10.52
C PRO A 235 -10.51 10.39 11.28
N SER A 236 -10.82 11.66 11.33
CA SER A 236 -10.11 12.62 12.16
C SER A 236 -10.67 12.53 13.58
N PRO A 237 -9.84 12.66 14.64
CA PRO A 237 -10.34 12.84 16.00
C PRO A 237 -11.25 14.08 16.18
N ARG A 238 -11.44 14.89 15.13
CA ARG A 238 -12.34 16.06 15.08
C ARG A 238 -13.71 15.76 14.51
N ASP A 239 -13.93 14.58 13.92
CA ASP A 239 -15.21 14.22 13.31
C ASP A 239 -16.22 13.66 14.33
N ASP A 240 -15.82 13.57 15.62
CA ASP A 240 -16.65 13.14 16.75
C ASP A 240 -17.14 14.30 17.63
N ILE A 241 -17.14 15.57 17.13
CA ILE A 241 -17.68 16.72 17.84
C ILE A 241 -18.85 17.33 17.11
#